data_ccf9ab98bbf0b1808ebcfe54755b97d1
#
_entry.id   ccf9ab98bbf0b1808ebcfe54755b97d1
#
_cell.length_a   1.000
_cell.length_b   1.000
_cell.length_c   1.000
_cell.angle_alpha   90.00
_cell.angle_beta   90.00
_cell.angle_gamma   90.00
#
_symmetry.space_group_name_H-M   'P 1'
#
loop_
_entity.id
_entity.type
_entity.pdbx_description
1 polymer ?
#
loop_
_entity_poly.entity_id
_entity_poly.type
_entity_poly.pdbx_seq_one_letter_code
_entity_poly.pdbx_strand_id
1 'polypeptide(L)' 'MSNADLLPSLLFKINQNQLALEAAIMELTLWVEQRGSGDVGGNVRGALETIGKNEEFIKMTLAVMMALE' A
#
# COMPACT_ATOMS: atom_id res chain seq x y z
N MET A 1 -10.42 24.32 7.80
CA MET A 1 -9.54 23.65 6.82
C MET A 1 -10.05 23.88 5.41
N SER A 2 -9.15 24.21 4.49
CA SER A 2 -9.50 24.31 3.08
C SER A 2 -9.58 22.92 2.45
N ASN A 3 -10.22 22.83 1.28
CA ASN A 3 -10.23 21.57 0.52
C ASN A 3 -8.81 21.12 0.16
N ALA A 4 -7.89 22.07 -0.01
CA ALA A 4 -6.50 21.76 -0.31
C ALA A 4 -5.82 21.00 0.83
N ASP A 5 -6.22 21.27 2.08
CA ASP A 5 -5.68 20.55 3.25
C ASP A 5 -6.36 19.20 3.45
N LEU A 6 -7.66 19.10 3.12
CA LEU A 6 -8.43 17.89 3.33
C LEU A 6 -8.01 16.78 2.37
N LEU A 7 -7.75 17.09 1.12
CA LEU A 7 -7.41 16.08 0.13
C LEU A 7 -6.10 15.35 0.45
N PRO A 8 -4.99 16.04 0.71
CA PRO A 8 -3.76 15.33 1.11
C PRO A 8 -3.93 14.51 2.37
N SER A 9 -4.67 15.01 3.35
CA SER A 9 -4.94 14.27 4.60
C SER A 9 -5.72 12.99 4.34
N LEU A 10 -6.74 13.06 3.48
CA LEU A 10 -7.52 11.89 3.10
C LEU A 10 -6.65 10.86 2.39
N LEU A 11 -5.87 11.30 1.41
CA LEU A 11 -4.99 10.41 0.65
C LEU A 11 -3.95 9.76 1.56
N PHE A 12 -3.43 10.50 2.53
CA PHE A 12 -2.49 9.96 3.51
C PHE A 12 -3.13 8.83 4.32
N LYS A 13 -4.36 9.01 4.77
CA LYS A 13 -5.09 7.97 5.52
C LYS A 13 -5.35 6.74 4.67
N ILE A 14 -5.73 6.93 3.41
CA ILE A 14 -5.92 5.82 2.48
C ILE A 14 -4.60 5.06 2.29
N ASN A 15 -3.48 5.78 2.14
CA ASN A 15 -2.17 5.16 2.01
C ASN A 15 -1.80 4.35 3.26
N GLN A 16 -2.11 4.85 4.45
CA GLN A 16 -1.90 4.10 5.69
C GLN A 16 -2.71 2.80 5.71
N ASN A 17 -3.95 2.84 5.23
CA ASN A 17 -4.78 1.63 5.12
C ASN A 17 -4.17 0.62 4.16
N GLN A 18 -3.62 1.08 3.04
CA GLN A 18 -2.95 0.21 2.08
C GLN A 18 -1.75 -0.49 2.72
N LEU A 19 -0.95 0.23 3.48
CA LEU A 19 0.19 -0.34 4.20
C LEU A 19 -0.24 -1.42 5.18
N ALA A 20 -1.31 -1.18 5.93
CA ALA A 20 -1.83 -2.14 6.89
C ALA A 20 -2.34 -3.40 6.18
N LEU A 21 -3.05 -3.23 5.07
CA LEU A 21 -3.56 -4.34 4.27
C LEU A 21 -2.41 -5.16 3.67
N GLU A 22 -1.37 -4.51 3.16
CA GLU A 22 -0.20 -5.20 2.63
C GLU A 22 0.47 -6.06 3.69
N ALA A 23 0.61 -5.53 4.90
CA ALA A 23 1.22 -6.28 6.01
C ALA A 23 0.38 -7.52 6.36
N ALA A 24 -0.93 -7.37 6.42
CA ALA A 24 -1.84 -8.48 6.71
C ALA A 24 -1.80 -9.53 5.60
N ILE A 25 -1.82 -9.11 4.35
CA ILE A 25 -1.76 -10.00 3.20
C ILE A 25 -0.43 -10.75 3.17
N MET A 26 0.68 -10.06 3.46
CA MET A 26 2.00 -10.71 3.49
C MET A 26 2.04 -11.81 4.54
N GLU A 27 1.47 -11.58 5.72
CA GLU A 27 1.44 -12.58 6.77
C GLU A 27 0.63 -13.80 6.36
N LEU A 28 -0.54 -13.58 5.74
CA LEU A 28 -1.35 -14.66 5.19
C LEU A 28 -0.63 -15.40 4.06
N THR A 29 0.12 -14.68 3.24
CA THR A 29 0.91 -15.27 2.16
C THR A 29 1.96 -16.24 2.70
N LEU A 30 2.67 -15.84 3.75
CA LEU A 30 3.65 -16.72 4.40
C LEU A 30 2.98 -17.97 4.95
N TRP A 31 1.82 -17.82 5.56
CA TRP A 31 1.06 -18.96 6.09
C TRP A 31 0.67 -19.94 4.99
N VAL A 32 0.16 -19.41 3.86
CA VAL A 32 -0.23 -20.21 2.70
C VAL A 32 0.97 -20.95 2.11
N GLU A 33 2.11 -20.28 1.97
CA GLU A 33 3.33 -20.86 1.44
C GLU A 33 3.86 -21.98 2.33
N GLN A 34 3.78 -21.81 3.65
CA GLN A 34 4.18 -22.83 4.62
C GLN A 34 3.31 -24.09 4.54
N ARG A 35 2.12 -23.96 4.00
CA ARG A 35 1.19 -25.08 3.80
C ARG A 35 1.32 -25.72 2.44
N GLY A 36 2.32 -25.35 1.67
CA GLY A 36 2.63 -25.97 0.39
C GLY A 36 1.93 -25.37 -0.81
N SER A 37 1.25 -24.21 -0.66
CA SER A 37 0.57 -23.54 -1.76
C SER A 37 1.44 -22.45 -2.36
N GLY A 38 2.62 -22.83 -2.86
CA GLY A 38 3.59 -21.90 -3.42
C GLY A 38 3.06 -21.14 -4.65
N ASP A 39 2.20 -21.76 -5.46
CA ASP A 39 1.63 -21.10 -6.63
C ASP A 39 0.74 -19.93 -6.22
N VAL A 40 -0.11 -20.15 -5.22
CA VAL A 40 -0.96 -19.07 -4.69
C VAL A 40 -0.11 -17.99 -4.05
N GLY A 41 0.89 -18.38 -3.27
CA GLY A 41 1.83 -17.43 -2.65
C GLY A 41 2.53 -16.56 -3.69
N GLY A 42 3.00 -17.18 -4.78
CA GLY A 42 3.66 -16.47 -5.88
C GLY A 42 2.74 -15.47 -6.56
N ASN A 43 1.49 -15.84 -6.78
CA ASN A 43 0.49 -14.94 -7.38
C ASN A 43 0.22 -13.72 -6.49
N VAL A 44 0.10 -13.95 -5.18
CA VAL A 44 -0.12 -12.86 -4.22
C VAL A 44 1.09 -11.94 -4.16
N ARG A 45 2.30 -12.49 -4.17
CA ARG A 45 3.52 -11.68 -4.17
C ARG A 45 3.63 -10.80 -5.40
N GLY A 46 3.20 -11.29 -6.56
CA GLY A 46 3.16 -10.49 -7.78
C GLY A 46 2.21 -9.30 -7.65
N ALA A 47 1.04 -9.53 -7.06
CA ALA A 47 0.07 -8.45 -6.80
C ALA A 47 0.64 -7.43 -5.81
N LEU A 48 1.28 -7.90 -4.73
CA LEU A 48 1.89 -7.03 -3.74
C LEU A 48 3.01 -6.17 -4.33
N GLU A 49 3.75 -6.70 -5.28
CA GLU A 49 4.81 -5.94 -5.96
C GLU A 49 4.22 -4.74 -6.71
N THR A 50 3.11 -4.93 -7.40
CA THR A 50 2.41 -3.84 -8.09
C THR A 50 1.95 -2.77 -7.10
N ILE A 51 1.36 -3.20 -5.99
CA ILE A 51 0.91 -2.29 -4.94
C ILE A 51 2.09 -1.51 -4.36
N GLY A 52 3.22 -2.18 -4.13
CA GLY A 52 4.43 -1.55 -3.62
C GLY A 52 4.97 -0.47 -4.54
N LYS A 53 4.97 -0.71 -5.85
CA LYS A 53 5.41 0.29 -6.82
C LYS A 53 4.49 1.51 -6.83
N ASN A 54 3.19 1.28 -6.79
CA ASN A 54 2.21 2.36 -6.72
C ASN A 54 2.33 3.14 -5.42
N GLU A 55 2.64 2.46 -4.33
CA GLU A 55 2.82 3.08 -3.03
C GLU A 55 3.98 4.05 -3.01
N GLU A 56 5.10 3.72 -3.65
CA GLU A 56 6.22 4.63 -3.77
C GLU A 56 5.82 5.92 -4.50
N PHE A 57 5.09 5.77 -5.61
CA PHE A 57 4.56 6.92 -6.34
C PHE A 57 3.61 7.76 -5.48
N ILE A 58 2.71 7.10 -4.76
CA ILE A 58 1.75 7.76 -3.89
C ILE A 58 2.46 8.57 -2.81
N LYS A 59 3.44 7.98 -2.14
CA LYS A 59 4.22 8.65 -1.09
C LYS A 59 4.93 9.88 -1.61
N MET A 60 5.60 9.76 -2.74
CA MET A 60 6.31 10.87 -3.35
C MET A 60 5.37 11.99 -3.76
N THR A 61 4.25 11.62 -4.36
CA THR A 61 3.24 12.59 -4.79
C THR A 61 2.61 13.31 -3.59
N LEU A 62 2.30 12.58 -2.53
CA LEU A 62 1.77 13.18 -1.30
C LEU A 62 2.78 14.16 -0.68
N ALA A 63 4.06 13.80 -0.67
CA ALA A 63 5.09 14.69 -0.15
C ALA A 63 5.13 16.01 -0.93
N VAL A 64 5.03 15.94 -2.26
CA VAL A 64 4.99 17.12 -3.11
C VAL A 64 3.73 17.96 -2.82
N MET A 65 2.57 17.32 -2.73
CA MET A 65 1.31 18.00 -2.45
C MET A 65 1.36 18.73 -1.10
N MET A 66 1.91 18.07 -0.08
CA MET A 66 2.04 18.64 1.25
C MET A 66 3.04 19.79 1.29
N ALA A 67 4.10 19.71 0.50
CA ALA A 67 5.13 20.76 0.42
C ALA A 67 4.61 22.03 -0.28
N LEU A 68 3.60 21.90 -1.14
CA LEU A 68 3.02 23.04 -1.87
C LEU A 68 2.01 23.84 -1.02
N GLU A 69 1.66 23.34 0.12
CA GLU A 69 0.80 24.04 1.08
C GLU A 69 1.66 24.86 2.05
#